data_7bec53217d1ac4f3b9e5703f7dde4312
#
_entry.id   7bec53217d1ac4f3b9e5703f7dde4312
#
_cell.length_a   1.000
_cell.length_b   1.000
_cell.length_c   1.000
_cell.angle_alpha   90.00
_cell.angle_beta   90.00
_cell.angle_gamma   90.00
#
_symmetry.space_group_name_H-M   'P 1'
#
loop_
_entity.id
_entity.type
_entity.pdbx_description
1 polymer ?
#
loop_
_entity_poly.entity_id
_entity_poly.type
_entity_poly.pdbx_seq_one_letter_code
_entity_poly.pdbx_strand_id
1 'polypeptide(L)'
;MPLTSTHWGTFNVASKHGKVSELTPFVDDQDPSYIGASLPKLLDHPTRIKRPAVRRGWLDNGPRPAGGARGQEPFVEVSWDEAEKLVAGELNRVRSKFGNKAIYAGSYGWASAGRFHHAQSQLHRFLNCVGGYTSSKNTYSFAAAEVIVPHIIGHDFIELLTKHTSWKSIANNCELFVAFGGLPLENSQMGNGGAGIHVQREGFKAALDNGVEFISVSPRGLD
;
A
#
# COMPACT_ATOMS: atom_id res chain seq x y z
N MET A 1 -20.17 8.39 -14.78
CA MET A 1 -20.08 8.03 -13.34
C MET A 1 -18.75 8.55 -12.79
N PRO A 2 -18.66 8.95 -11.52
CA PRO A 2 -17.37 9.34 -10.95
C PRO A 2 -16.40 8.16 -10.90
N LEU A 3 -15.10 8.46 -11.06
CA LEU A 3 -14.03 7.47 -10.99
C LEU A 3 -13.41 7.46 -9.60
N THR A 4 -12.97 6.28 -9.17
CA THR A 4 -12.11 6.11 -8.01
C THR A 4 -10.90 5.26 -8.39
N SER A 5 -9.73 5.59 -7.86
CA SER A 5 -8.53 4.78 -8.01
C SER A 5 -8.25 4.04 -6.69
N THR A 6 -7.89 2.79 -6.80
CA THR A 6 -7.54 1.90 -5.69
C THR A 6 -6.22 1.19 -5.98
N HIS A 7 -5.70 0.41 -5.04
CA HIS A 7 -4.56 -0.47 -5.30
C HIS A 7 -4.79 -1.41 -6.50
N TRP A 8 -6.03 -1.82 -6.70
CA TRP A 8 -6.41 -2.90 -7.62
C TRP A 8 -7.01 -2.40 -8.92
N GLY A 9 -6.94 -1.13 -9.19
CA GLY A 9 -7.42 -0.55 -10.43
C GLY A 9 -8.28 0.68 -10.25
N THR A 10 -8.70 1.21 -11.37
CA THR A 10 -9.63 2.33 -11.48
C THR A 10 -11.03 1.81 -11.75
N PHE A 11 -12.01 2.36 -11.04
CA PHE A 11 -13.40 1.91 -11.10
C PHE A 11 -14.35 3.09 -11.26
N ASN A 12 -15.43 2.88 -12.00
CA ASN A 12 -16.61 3.73 -11.96
C ASN A 12 -17.38 3.44 -10.66
N VAL A 13 -17.88 4.48 -10.03
CA VAL A 13 -18.61 4.37 -8.77
C VAL A 13 -20.08 4.64 -8.99
N ALA A 14 -20.93 3.67 -8.67
CA ALA A 14 -22.35 3.89 -8.51
C ALA A 14 -22.70 4.07 -7.02
N SER A 15 -23.62 5.02 -6.73
CA SER A 15 -24.10 5.25 -5.38
C SER A 15 -25.63 5.23 -5.33
N LYS A 16 -26.17 4.69 -4.25
CA LYS A 16 -27.61 4.66 -3.97
C LYS A 16 -27.85 5.06 -2.52
N HIS A 17 -28.73 6.03 -2.30
CA HIS A 17 -29.04 6.54 -0.96
C HIS A 17 -27.79 6.97 -0.15
N GLY A 18 -26.82 7.63 -0.82
CA GLY A 18 -25.60 8.12 -0.18
C GLY A 18 -24.55 7.03 0.14
N LYS A 19 -24.78 5.79 -0.28
CA LYS A 19 -23.83 4.68 -0.12
C LYS A 19 -23.30 4.21 -1.46
N VAL A 20 -22.04 3.81 -1.52
CA VAL A 20 -21.48 3.11 -2.68
C VAL A 20 -22.21 1.78 -2.83
N SER A 21 -22.88 1.59 -3.96
CA SER A 21 -23.65 0.38 -4.25
C SER A 21 -22.89 -0.59 -5.15
N GLU A 22 -22.06 -0.06 -6.05
CA GLU A 22 -21.35 -0.87 -7.04
C GLU A 22 -20.06 -0.16 -7.48
N LEU A 23 -19.05 -0.95 -7.79
CA LEU A 23 -17.85 -0.55 -8.53
C LEU A 23 -17.77 -1.38 -9.81
N THR A 24 -17.76 -0.70 -10.95
CA THR A 24 -17.54 -1.34 -12.25
C THR A 24 -16.15 -0.96 -12.77
N PRO A 25 -15.42 -1.90 -13.40
CA PRO A 25 -14.10 -1.62 -13.93
C PRO A 25 -14.07 -0.42 -14.87
N PHE A 26 -12.91 0.22 -14.96
CA PHE A 26 -12.66 1.23 -15.96
C PHE A 26 -12.71 0.62 -17.37
N VAL A 27 -13.30 1.31 -18.32
CA VAL A 27 -13.62 0.77 -19.65
C VAL A 27 -12.39 0.33 -20.44
N ASP A 28 -11.26 0.99 -20.23
CA ASP A 28 -10.01 0.69 -20.94
C ASP A 28 -9.14 -0.37 -20.23
N ASP A 29 -9.58 -0.88 -19.08
CA ASP A 29 -8.89 -1.94 -18.36
C ASP A 29 -9.38 -3.31 -18.85
N GLN A 30 -8.57 -4.00 -19.64
CA GLN A 30 -8.92 -5.27 -20.26
C GLN A 30 -8.74 -6.49 -19.34
N ASP A 31 -8.00 -6.32 -18.21
CA ASP A 31 -7.76 -7.37 -17.21
C ASP A 31 -8.03 -6.85 -15.79
N PRO A 32 -9.24 -6.32 -15.50
CA PRO A 32 -9.53 -5.67 -14.24
C PRO A 32 -9.48 -6.64 -13.07
N SER A 33 -8.91 -6.20 -11.94
CA SER A 33 -8.88 -7.00 -10.74
C SER A 33 -10.28 -7.23 -10.17
N TYR A 34 -10.60 -8.49 -9.90
CA TYR A 34 -11.88 -8.89 -9.29
C TYR A 34 -12.00 -8.42 -7.82
N ILE A 35 -10.90 -8.07 -7.16
CA ILE A 35 -10.89 -7.58 -5.78
C ILE A 35 -11.66 -6.26 -5.67
N GLY A 36 -11.54 -5.38 -6.68
CA GLY A 36 -12.24 -4.11 -6.71
C GLY A 36 -13.75 -4.23 -6.55
N ALA A 37 -14.35 -5.21 -7.18
CA ALA A 37 -15.80 -5.47 -7.10
C ALA A 37 -16.28 -5.84 -5.68
N SER A 38 -15.42 -6.31 -4.81
CA SER A 38 -15.74 -6.67 -3.43
C SER A 38 -15.72 -5.47 -2.45
N LEU A 39 -15.06 -4.37 -2.79
CA LEU A 39 -14.84 -3.22 -1.91
C LEU A 39 -16.13 -2.62 -1.33
N PRO A 40 -17.24 -2.47 -2.08
CA PRO A 40 -18.48 -1.94 -1.48
C PRO A 40 -18.98 -2.75 -0.29
N LYS A 41 -18.80 -4.08 -0.32
CA LYS A 41 -19.21 -4.97 0.78
C LYS A 41 -18.37 -4.80 2.04
N LEU A 42 -17.14 -4.27 1.90
CA LEU A 42 -16.24 -4.05 3.03
C LEU A 42 -16.57 -2.79 3.82
N LEU A 43 -17.29 -1.84 3.24
CA LEU A 43 -17.59 -0.56 3.88
C LEU A 43 -18.39 -0.72 5.18
N ASP A 44 -19.32 -1.65 5.21
CA ASP A 44 -20.16 -1.94 6.37
C ASP A 44 -19.87 -3.32 7.00
N HIS A 45 -18.76 -3.95 6.61
CA HIS A 45 -18.40 -5.29 7.12
C HIS A 45 -18.17 -5.28 8.64
N PRO A 46 -18.58 -6.33 9.39
CA PRO A 46 -18.40 -6.40 10.85
C PRO A 46 -16.94 -6.26 11.32
N THR A 47 -15.96 -6.68 10.51
CA THR A 47 -14.55 -6.56 10.84
C THR A 47 -14.00 -5.14 10.68
N ARG A 48 -14.77 -4.22 10.07
CA ARG A 48 -14.33 -2.84 9.91
C ARG A 48 -14.35 -2.10 11.23
N ILE A 49 -13.23 -1.49 11.59
CA ILE A 49 -13.15 -0.59 12.75
C ILE A 49 -13.89 0.71 12.39
N LYS A 50 -14.93 1.02 13.17
CA LYS A 50 -15.81 2.18 12.92
C LYS A 50 -15.58 3.34 13.89
N ARG A 51 -14.96 3.07 15.02
CA ARG A 51 -14.69 4.05 16.09
C ARG A 51 -13.28 3.87 16.63
N PRO A 52 -12.69 4.92 17.23
CA PRO A 52 -11.46 4.76 17.97
C PRO A 52 -11.65 3.74 19.08
N ALA A 53 -10.63 2.93 19.33
CA ALA A 53 -10.65 1.97 20.41
C ALA A 53 -9.30 1.92 21.11
N VAL A 54 -9.30 1.84 22.42
CA VAL A 54 -8.12 1.83 23.27
C VAL A 54 -8.10 0.55 24.09
N ARG A 55 -6.92 -0.03 24.29
CA ARG A 55 -6.81 -1.22 25.15
C ARG A 55 -7.20 -0.90 26.59
N ARG A 56 -7.99 -1.78 27.21
CA ARG A 56 -8.46 -1.62 28.58
C ARG A 56 -7.33 -1.30 29.55
N GLY A 57 -6.26 -2.07 29.52
CA GLY A 57 -5.15 -1.89 30.43
C GLY A 57 -4.41 -0.56 30.25
N TRP A 58 -4.49 0.06 29.07
CA TRP A 58 -3.94 1.40 28.88
C TRP A 58 -4.85 2.47 29.50
N LEU A 59 -6.17 2.32 29.35
CA LEU A 59 -7.14 3.23 30.00
C LEU A 59 -7.02 3.21 31.52
N ASP A 60 -6.86 2.02 32.08
CA ASP A 60 -6.84 1.83 33.54
C ASP A 60 -5.52 2.24 34.19
N ASN A 61 -4.37 2.10 33.47
CA ASN A 61 -3.05 2.21 34.07
C ASN A 61 -2.08 3.12 33.28
N GLY A 62 -2.52 3.72 32.18
CA GLY A 62 -1.65 4.51 31.32
C GLY A 62 -0.60 3.69 30.58
N PRO A 63 0.47 4.34 30.07
CA PRO A 63 1.52 3.67 29.32
C PRO A 63 2.28 2.68 30.21
N ARG A 64 2.37 1.43 29.73
CA ARG A 64 3.08 0.34 30.39
C ARG A 64 4.42 0.05 29.72
N PRO A 65 5.38 -0.56 30.42
CA PRO A 65 6.56 -1.15 29.76
C PRO A 65 6.14 -2.11 28.62
N ALA A 66 7.02 -2.26 27.64
CA ALA A 66 6.81 -3.19 26.53
C ALA A 66 6.49 -4.61 27.04
N GLY A 67 5.56 -5.30 26.40
CA GLY A 67 5.21 -6.69 26.74
C GLY A 67 3.95 -6.87 27.59
N GLY A 68 3.17 -5.83 27.84
CA GLY A 68 1.87 -5.97 28.50
C GLY A 68 0.92 -6.93 27.77
N ALA A 69 -0.30 -7.09 28.26
CA ALA A 69 -1.31 -8.07 27.79
C ALA A 69 -1.82 -7.85 26.34
N ARG A 70 -0.93 -7.50 25.43
CA ARG A 70 -1.26 -7.31 24.01
C ARG A 70 -1.85 -8.60 23.43
N GLY A 71 -3.05 -8.46 22.86
CA GLY A 71 -3.81 -9.61 22.34
C GLY A 71 -4.62 -10.37 23.41
N GLN A 72 -4.43 -10.07 24.70
CA GLN A 72 -5.14 -10.75 25.80
C GLN A 72 -6.20 -9.88 26.46
N GLU A 73 -6.13 -8.58 26.26
CA GLU A 73 -7.07 -7.62 26.82
C GLU A 73 -8.01 -7.05 25.74
N PRO A 74 -9.26 -6.69 26.09
CA PRO A 74 -10.19 -6.13 25.15
C PRO A 74 -9.82 -4.69 24.77
N PHE A 75 -10.25 -4.31 23.55
CA PHE A 75 -10.32 -2.92 23.16
C PHE A 75 -11.65 -2.32 23.61
N VAL A 76 -11.62 -1.09 24.09
CA VAL A 76 -12.77 -0.29 24.52
C VAL A 76 -12.97 0.84 23.52
N GLU A 77 -14.15 0.92 22.93
CA GLU A 77 -14.51 2.05 22.07
C GLU A 77 -14.57 3.34 22.88
N VAL A 78 -14.00 4.40 22.34
CA VAL A 78 -14.01 5.74 22.91
C VAL A 78 -14.50 6.76 21.89
N SER A 79 -14.90 7.93 22.33
CA SER A 79 -15.21 9.04 21.43
C SER A 79 -13.96 9.57 20.74
N TRP A 80 -14.13 10.27 19.61
CA TRP A 80 -13.02 10.94 18.96
C TRP A 80 -12.35 11.99 19.87
N ASP A 81 -13.14 12.78 20.60
CA ASP A 81 -12.64 13.78 21.55
C ASP A 81 -11.77 13.15 22.65
N GLU A 82 -12.16 11.98 23.12
CA GLU A 82 -11.38 11.23 24.09
C GLU A 82 -10.10 10.67 23.48
N ALA A 83 -10.19 10.07 22.31
CA ALA A 83 -9.03 9.55 21.59
C ALA A 83 -8.00 10.65 21.31
N GLU A 84 -8.42 11.80 20.84
CA GLU A 84 -7.55 12.94 20.58
C GLU A 84 -6.87 13.45 21.87
N LYS A 85 -7.59 13.56 22.97
CA LYS A 85 -7.02 13.95 24.27
C LYS A 85 -5.98 12.96 24.75
N LEU A 86 -6.26 11.66 24.64
CA LEU A 86 -5.33 10.60 25.02
C LEU A 86 -4.04 10.64 24.19
N VAL A 87 -4.18 10.75 22.87
CA VAL A 87 -3.03 10.83 21.95
C VAL A 87 -2.22 12.10 22.20
N ALA A 88 -2.87 13.26 22.29
CA ALA A 88 -2.20 14.53 22.56
C ALA A 88 -1.48 14.53 23.93
N GLY A 89 -2.12 13.98 24.94
CA GLY A 89 -1.53 13.83 26.28
C GLY A 89 -0.27 12.97 26.25
N GLU A 90 -0.30 11.83 25.59
CA GLU A 90 0.84 10.93 25.50
C GLU A 90 1.99 11.51 24.66
N LEU A 91 1.70 12.12 23.53
CA LEU A 91 2.69 12.82 22.71
C LEU A 91 3.38 13.94 23.51
N ASN A 92 2.62 14.74 24.25
CA ASN A 92 3.16 15.78 25.11
C ASN A 92 4.03 15.19 26.25
N ARG A 93 3.58 14.12 26.87
CA ARG A 93 4.36 13.42 27.91
C ARG A 93 5.69 12.92 27.38
N VAL A 94 5.69 12.21 26.24
CA VAL A 94 6.91 11.68 25.62
C VAL A 94 7.84 12.81 25.21
N ARG A 95 7.32 13.82 24.53
CA ARG A 95 8.11 14.98 24.08
C ARG A 95 8.77 15.72 25.25
N SER A 96 8.01 15.99 26.31
CA SER A 96 8.50 16.73 27.47
C SER A 96 9.53 15.95 28.29
N LYS A 97 9.34 14.61 28.39
CA LYS A 97 10.21 13.77 29.22
C LYS A 97 11.45 13.26 28.51
N PHE A 98 11.32 12.95 27.19
CA PHE A 98 12.34 12.22 26.43
C PHE A 98 12.77 12.96 25.14
N GLY A 99 12.12 14.06 24.80
CA GLY A 99 12.34 14.80 23.55
C GLY A 99 11.71 14.14 22.34
N ASN A 100 11.67 14.87 21.22
CA ASN A 100 11.07 14.42 19.98
C ASN A 100 11.76 13.19 19.35
N LYS A 101 13.04 12.95 19.67
CA LYS A 101 13.76 11.75 19.19
C LYS A 101 13.16 10.43 19.72
N ALA A 102 12.41 10.47 20.81
CA ALA A 102 11.71 9.32 21.35
C ALA A 102 10.38 9.01 20.64
N ILE A 103 9.93 9.87 19.73
CA ILE A 103 8.76 9.63 18.89
C ILE A 103 9.24 8.99 17.58
N TYR A 104 8.98 7.71 17.40
CA TYR A 104 9.26 7.00 16.17
C TYR A 104 7.97 6.87 15.37
N ALA A 105 8.00 7.24 14.08
CA ALA A 105 6.84 7.13 13.22
C ALA A 105 7.17 6.93 11.75
N GLY A 106 6.26 6.27 11.07
CA GLY A 106 6.29 6.06 9.63
C GLY A 106 4.98 5.49 9.15
N SER A 107 4.78 5.52 7.85
CA SER A 107 3.62 4.94 7.21
C SER A 107 4.01 4.46 5.82
N TYR A 108 3.43 3.37 5.39
CA TYR A 108 3.68 2.80 4.06
C TYR A 108 2.72 3.31 2.99
N GLY A 109 1.61 3.90 3.28
CA GLY A 109 0.69 4.61 2.40
C GLY A 109 0.62 4.20 0.92
N TRP A 110 0.74 2.92 0.60
CA TRP A 110 0.96 2.40 -0.74
C TRP A 110 -0.03 2.91 -1.78
N ALA A 111 -1.31 2.77 -1.60
CA ALA A 111 -2.33 3.24 -2.54
C ALA A 111 -2.85 4.63 -2.19
N SER A 112 -2.08 5.42 -1.51
CA SER A 112 -2.49 6.76 -1.17
C SER A 112 -2.34 7.66 -2.38
N ALA A 113 -3.47 8.12 -2.91
CA ALA A 113 -3.51 9.02 -4.04
C ALA A 113 -3.93 10.43 -3.58
N GLY A 114 -3.25 11.45 -4.10
CA GLY A 114 -3.59 12.83 -3.86
C GLY A 114 -3.21 13.35 -2.47
N ARG A 115 -3.48 14.62 -2.25
CA ARG A 115 -2.97 15.38 -1.10
C ARG A 115 -3.52 14.89 0.25
N PHE A 116 -4.81 14.58 0.32
CA PHE A 116 -5.48 14.24 1.58
C PHE A 116 -5.53 12.74 1.86
N HIS A 117 -5.26 11.92 0.88
CA HIS A 117 -5.27 10.47 1.00
C HIS A 117 -3.86 9.87 1.06
N HIS A 118 -2.81 10.69 1.03
CA HIS A 118 -1.44 10.24 1.15
C HIS A 118 -1.04 10.14 2.63
N ALA A 119 -1.15 8.95 3.20
CA ALA A 119 -0.95 8.70 4.63
C ALA A 119 0.42 9.16 5.14
N GLN A 120 1.49 8.90 4.39
CA GLN A 120 2.84 9.35 4.74
C GLN A 120 2.91 10.88 4.87
N SER A 121 2.42 11.62 3.88
CA SER A 121 2.46 13.08 3.90
C SER A 121 1.69 13.66 5.09
N GLN A 122 0.54 13.11 5.41
CA GLN A 122 -0.27 13.58 6.53
C GLN A 122 0.41 13.32 7.87
N LEU A 123 0.93 12.10 8.06
CA LEU A 123 1.65 11.73 9.27
C LEU A 123 2.92 12.58 9.46
N HIS A 124 3.75 12.69 8.41
CA HIS A 124 4.98 13.47 8.47
C HIS A 124 4.70 14.95 8.74
N ARG A 125 3.69 15.51 8.08
CA ARG A 125 3.27 16.89 8.33
C ARG A 125 2.85 17.10 9.78
N PHE A 126 1.98 16.25 10.31
CA PHE A 126 1.52 16.33 11.70
C PHE A 126 2.69 16.29 12.68
N LEU A 127 3.59 15.32 12.55
CA LEU A 127 4.72 15.15 13.46
C LEU A 127 5.77 16.26 13.34
N ASN A 128 5.95 16.82 12.15
CA ASN A 128 6.78 18.01 11.97
C ASN A 128 6.19 19.22 12.69
N CYS A 129 4.86 19.41 12.67
CA CYS A 129 4.19 20.43 13.45
C CYS A 129 4.32 20.22 14.98
N VAL A 130 4.50 18.98 15.42
CA VAL A 130 4.77 18.64 16.84
C VAL A 130 6.23 18.86 17.23
N GLY A 131 7.11 19.18 16.29
CA GLY A 131 8.53 19.48 16.52
C GLY A 131 9.51 18.41 16.01
N GLY A 132 9.03 17.48 15.19
CA GLY A 132 9.82 16.43 14.56
C GLY A 132 9.72 15.07 15.26
N TYR A 133 10.36 14.07 14.68
CA TYR A 133 10.27 12.66 15.09
C TYR A 133 11.44 11.87 14.50
N THR A 134 11.62 10.64 14.95
CA THR A 134 12.55 9.67 14.36
C THR A 134 11.82 8.87 13.28
N SER A 135 12.32 8.91 12.06
CA SER A 135 11.80 8.13 10.93
C SER A 135 12.69 6.94 10.61
N SER A 136 12.13 5.94 9.91
CA SER A 136 12.93 4.90 9.28
C SER A 136 13.67 5.47 8.06
N LYS A 137 14.84 4.92 7.78
CA LYS A 137 15.59 5.17 6.55
C LYS A 137 15.50 3.93 5.67
N ASN A 138 15.28 4.14 4.37
CA ASN A 138 15.05 3.09 3.39
C ASN A 138 13.75 2.30 3.64
N THR A 139 13.58 1.22 2.90
CA THR A 139 12.45 0.31 2.95
C THR A 139 12.90 -1.11 3.26
N TYR A 140 11.98 -1.95 3.75
CA TYR A 140 12.28 -3.38 3.98
C TYR A 140 12.12 -4.23 2.70
N SER A 141 11.32 -3.77 1.74
CA SER A 141 10.94 -4.57 0.57
C SER A 141 12.05 -4.66 -0.48
N PHE A 142 12.78 -3.57 -0.72
CA PHE A 142 13.76 -3.47 -1.82
C PHE A 142 14.96 -2.58 -1.50
N ALA A 143 15.30 -2.37 -0.24
CA ALA A 143 16.45 -1.54 0.13
C ALA A 143 17.77 -2.07 -0.44
N ALA A 144 17.92 -3.39 -0.57
CA ALA A 144 19.09 -3.98 -1.23
C ALA A 144 19.16 -3.57 -2.71
N ALA A 145 18.04 -3.57 -3.42
CA ALA A 145 17.97 -3.11 -4.80
C ALA A 145 18.29 -1.61 -4.93
N GLU A 146 17.81 -0.77 -4.01
CA GLU A 146 18.16 0.66 -3.98
C GLU A 146 19.68 0.90 -3.90
N VAL A 147 20.40 0.02 -3.19
CA VAL A 147 21.86 0.12 -3.05
C VAL A 147 22.61 -0.51 -4.24
N ILE A 148 22.16 -1.67 -4.72
CA ILE A 148 22.92 -2.48 -5.69
C ILE A 148 22.66 -2.05 -7.13
N VAL A 149 21.41 -1.78 -7.49
CA VAL A 149 21.00 -1.49 -8.87
C VAL A 149 21.78 -0.34 -9.51
N PRO A 150 22.05 0.79 -8.82
CA PRO A 150 22.86 1.86 -9.39
C PRO A 150 24.27 1.43 -9.83
N HIS A 151 24.86 0.47 -9.13
CA HIS A 151 26.19 -0.06 -9.47
C HIS A 151 26.20 -1.06 -10.63
N ILE A 152 25.05 -1.65 -10.96
CA ILE A 152 24.90 -2.63 -12.03
C ILE A 152 24.52 -1.96 -13.34
N ILE A 153 23.50 -1.09 -13.32
CA ILE A 153 22.90 -0.51 -14.52
C ILE A 153 23.08 1.02 -14.64
N GLY A 154 23.66 1.68 -13.64
CA GLY A 154 23.93 3.12 -13.68
C GLY A 154 22.72 4.02 -13.41
N HIS A 155 21.56 3.47 -13.08
CA HIS A 155 20.34 4.19 -12.75
C HIS A 155 19.87 3.85 -11.34
N ASP A 156 19.18 4.77 -10.68
CA ASP A 156 18.57 4.45 -9.39
C ASP A 156 17.36 3.51 -9.54
N PHE A 157 17.00 2.84 -8.45
CA PHE A 157 15.94 1.83 -8.46
C PHE A 157 14.55 2.43 -8.79
N ILE A 158 14.27 3.66 -8.40
CA ILE A 158 13.00 4.33 -8.70
C ILE A 158 12.94 4.69 -10.19
N GLU A 159 14.04 5.12 -10.75
CA GLU A 159 14.14 5.36 -12.20
C GLU A 159 13.91 4.06 -12.97
N LEU A 160 14.48 2.94 -12.53
CA LEU A 160 14.23 1.62 -13.12
C LEU A 160 12.74 1.25 -13.06
N LEU A 161 12.06 1.44 -11.93
CA LEU A 161 10.64 1.15 -11.79
C LEU A 161 9.75 1.95 -12.76
N THR A 162 10.17 3.16 -13.12
CA THR A 162 9.39 4.04 -14.00
C THR A 162 9.77 3.96 -15.47
N LYS A 163 10.99 3.49 -15.78
CA LYS A 163 11.57 3.47 -17.14
C LYS A 163 12.02 2.08 -17.59
N HIS A 164 11.57 1.02 -16.92
CA HIS A 164 11.88 -0.35 -17.32
C HIS A 164 11.40 -0.66 -18.75
N THR A 165 11.94 -1.70 -19.36
CA THR A 165 11.55 -2.17 -20.69
C THR A 165 10.05 -2.50 -20.74
N SER A 166 9.35 -1.92 -21.71
CA SER A 166 7.91 -2.14 -21.87
C SER A 166 7.63 -3.52 -22.49
N TRP A 167 6.43 -4.07 -22.20
CA TRP A 167 5.97 -5.31 -22.83
C TRP A 167 5.97 -5.23 -24.36
N LYS A 168 5.63 -4.06 -24.94
CA LYS A 168 5.70 -3.84 -26.39
C LYS A 168 7.12 -4.03 -26.92
N SER A 169 8.13 -3.54 -26.22
CA SER A 169 9.54 -3.72 -26.60
C SER A 169 9.97 -5.18 -26.47
N ILE A 170 9.58 -5.85 -25.40
CA ILE A 170 9.86 -7.28 -25.17
C ILE A 170 9.22 -8.10 -26.30
N ALA A 171 7.95 -7.93 -26.58
CA ALA A 171 7.24 -8.68 -27.62
C ALA A 171 7.86 -8.52 -29.02
N ASN A 172 8.44 -7.36 -29.32
CA ASN A 172 8.98 -7.08 -30.64
C ASN A 172 10.47 -7.40 -30.83
N ASN A 173 11.23 -7.54 -29.74
CA ASN A 173 12.70 -7.59 -29.83
C ASN A 173 13.33 -8.67 -28.96
N CYS A 174 12.56 -9.41 -28.15
CA CYS A 174 13.09 -10.44 -27.27
C CYS A 174 12.90 -11.82 -27.90
N GLU A 175 13.91 -12.65 -27.87
CA GLU A 175 13.82 -14.06 -28.29
C GLU A 175 13.59 -14.98 -27.08
N LEU A 176 14.25 -14.68 -25.97
CA LEU A 176 14.18 -15.46 -24.72
C LEU A 176 13.96 -14.54 -23.52
N PHE A 177 12.94 -14.80 -22.73
CA PHE A 177 12.64 -14.14 -21.48
C PHE A 177 12.84 -15.09 -20.31
N VAL A 178 13.81 -14.82 -19.43
CA VAL A 178 14.06 -15.63 -18.23
C VAL A 178 13.55 -14.90 -16.98
N ALA A 179 12.59 -15.49 -16.29
CA ALA A 179 12.01 -14.94 -15.07
C ALA A 179 12.59 -15.63 -13.83
N PHE A 180 13.45 -14.95 -13.09
CA PHE A 180 13.93 -15.39 -11.79
C PHE A 180 12.96 -14.98 -10.69
N GLY A 181 12.31 -15.95 -10.06
CA GLY A 181 11.24 -15.74 -9.08
C GLY A 181 9.83 -15.91 -9.66
N GLY A 182 9.73 -16.10 -11.00
CA GLY A 182 8.46 -16.16 -11.71
C GLY A 182 7.82 -14.79 -11.96
N LEU A 183 6.69 -14.78 -12.64
CA LEU A 183 5.89 -13.59 -12.97
C LEU A 183 4.40 -13.90 -12.86
N PRO A 184 3.91 -14.29 -11.68
CA PRO A 184 2.50 -14.63 -11.52
C PRO A 184 1.60 -13.42 -11.81
N LEU A 185 0.54 -13.62 -12.58
CA LEU A 185 -0.37 -12.56 -13.01
C LEU A 185 -1.04 -11.85 -11.83
N GLU A 186 -1.32 -12.57 -10.76
CA GLU A 186 -1.91 -11.99 -9.54
C GLU A 186 -1.02 -10.90 -8.91
N ASN A 187 0.30 -10.96 -9.07
CA ASN A 187 1.21 -9.93 -8.57
C ASN A 187 1.12 -8.63 -9.38
N SER A 188 0.65 -8.69 -10.61
CA SER A 188 0.44 -7.52 -11.47
C SER A 188 -0.91 -6.85 -11.29
N GLN A 189 -1.81 -7.45 -10.50
CA GLN A 189 -3.16 -6.95 -10.26
C GLN A 189 -3.23 -5.79 -9.28
N MET A 190 -2.10 -5.30 -8.80
CA MET A 190 -2.03 -4.16 -7.88
C MET A 190 -0.87 -3.23 -8.24
N GLY A 191 -1.04 -1.95 -7.95
CA GLY A 191 -0.02 -0.93 -8.21
C GLY A 191 0.18 -0.01 -7.01
N ASN A 192 1.44 0.37 -6.78
CA ASN A 192 1.77 1.41 -5.81
C ASN A 192 1.22 2.76 -6.28
N GLY A 193 0.41 3.41 -5.46
CA GLY A 193 -0.25 4.66 -5.83
C GLY A 193 -1.54 4.47 -6.64
N GLY A 194 -1.97 3.23 -6.85
CA GLY A 194 -3.13 2.86 -7.65
C GLY A 194 -2.78 2.41 -9.06
N ALA A 195 -3.60 1.55 -9.63
CA ALA A 195 -3.49 1.09 -11.00
C ALA A 195 -4.51 1.81 -11.90
N GLY A 196 -4.08 2.30 -13.06
CA GLY A 196 -4.98 2.82 -14.09
C GLY A 196 -5.60 1.67 -14.86
N ILE A 197 -4.74 0.87 -15.51
CA ILE A 197 -5.08 -0.32 -16.27
C ILE A 197 -4.07 -1.43 -15.97
N HIS A 198 -4.44 -2.66 -16.26
CA HIS A 198 -3.57 -3.84 -16.14
C HIS A 198 -3.12 -4.30 -17.52
N VAL A 199 -1.81 -4.38 -17.74
CA VAL A 199 -1.23 -4.63 -19.08
C VAL A 199 -0.41 -5.91 -19.16
N GLN A 200 -0.21 -6.62 -18.04
CA GLN A 200 0.72 -7.75 -18.01
C GLN A 200 0.21 -8.95 -18.80
N ARG A 201 -1.08 -9.31 -18.66
CA ARG A 201 -1.68 -10.43 -19.40
C ARG A 201 -1.61 -10.23 -20.90
N GLU A 202 -1.96 -9.04 -21.37
CA GLU A 202 -1.87 -8.70 -22.79
C GLU A 202 -0.42 -8.67 -23.27
N GLY A 203 0.50 -8.16 -22.42
CA GLY A 203 1.91 -8.15 -22.71
C GLY A 203 2.50 -9.55 -22.87
N PHE A 204 2.15 -10.49 -21.97
CA PHE A 204 2.53 -11.90 -22.11
C PHE A 204 1.98 -12.51 -23.40
N LYS A 205 0.70 -12.30 -23.65
CA LYS A 205 0.06 -12.82 -24.84
C LYS A 205 0.76 -12.32 -26.12
N ALA A 206 1.01 -11.03 -26.22
CA ALA A 206 1.70 -10.43 -27.36
C ALA A 206 3.13 -10.99 -27.54
N ALA A 207 3.86 -11.20 -26.44
CA ALA A 207 5.19 -11.78 -26.50
C ALA A 207 5.16 -13.24 -26.98
N LEU A 208 4.23 -14.06 -26.45
CA LEU A 208 4.05 -15.45 -26.91
C LEU A 208 3.61 -15.53 -28.37
N ASP A 209 2.68 -14.70 -28.79
CA ASP A 209 2.19 -14.64 -30.17
C ASP A 209 3.31 -14.25 -31.15
N ASN A 210 4.31 -13.50 -30.70
CA ASN A 210 5.49 -13.13 -31.47
C ASN A 210 6.67 -14.14 -31.34
N GLY A 211 6.47 -15.25 -30.65
CA GLY A 211 7.46 -16.34 -30.56
C GLY A 211 8.54 -16.16 -29.49
N VAL A 212 8.34 -15.28 -28.52
CA VAL A 212 9.26 -15.16 -27.39
C VAL A 212 9.18 -16.43 -26.53
N GLU A 213 10.33 -17.06 -26.29
CA GLU A 213 10.41 -18.20 -25.37
C GLU A 213 10.48 -17.71 -23.91
N PHE A 214 9.78 -18.42 -23.01
CA PHE A 214 9.77 -18.09 -21.57
C PHE A 214 10.36 -19.22 -20.74
N ILE A 215 11.29 -18.86 -19.84
CA ILE A 215 11.82 -19.75 -18.80
C ILE A 215 11.47 -19.16 -17.45
N SER A 216 10.74 -19.93 -16.63
CA SER A 216 10.47 -19.56 -15.23
C SER A 216 11.41 -20.33 -14.30
N VAL A 217 12.20 -19.59 -13.53
CA VAL A 217 13.05 -20.13 -12.46
C VAL A 217 12.39 -19.77 -11.13
N SER A 218 11.46 -20.61 -10.69
CA SER A 218 10.61 -20.33 -9.54
C SER A 218 10.34 -21.64 -8.77
N PRO A 219 10.14 -21.59 -7.44
CA PRO A 219 9.67 -22.73 -6.65
C PRO A 219 8.20 -23.07 -6.91
N ARG A 220 7.45 -22.17 -7.55
CA ARG A 220 6.08 -22.39 -8.03
C ARG A 220 6.13 -22.97 -9.44
N GLY A 221 5.12 -23.78 -9.79
CA GLY A 221 4.97 -24.23 -11.18
C GLY A 221 4.79 -23.04 -12.15
N LEU A 222 4.74 -23.36 -13.44
CA LEU A 222 4.36 -22.39 -14.45
C LEU A 222 2.92 -21.95 -14.18
N ASP A 223 2.75 -20.64 -14.03
CA ASP A 223 1.44 -20.00 -13.88
C ASP A 223 0.83 -19.72 -15.25
#